data_95e0cbae687fc11cf95da8a31f38c4e8
#
_entry.id   95e0cbae687fc11cf95da8a31f38c4e8
#
_cell.length_a   1.000
_cell.length_b   1.000
_cell.length_c   1.000
_cell.angle_alpha   90.00
_cell.angle_beta   90.00
_cell.angle_gamma   90.00
#
_symmetry.space_group_name_H-M   'P 1'
#
loop_
_entity.id
_entity.type
_entity.pdbx_description
1 polymer ?
#
loop_
_entity_poly.entity_id
_entity_poly.type
_entity_poly.pdbx_seq_one_letter_code
_entity_poly.pdbx_strand_id
1 'polypeptide(L)'
;MVQPQIIMREITLSNAHAVLVAHNHIDGTSTPSKQDEGFTHQCQIMLSLSGVDFLDHCIYAGDDDVYSYRLDGRLDKIKYEYNVFKMTQKGN
;
A
#
# COMPACT_ATOMS: atom_id res chain seq x y z
N MET A 1 10.50 9.37 -0.20
CA MET A 1 9.16 8.74 -0.33
C MET A 1 8.17 9.39 0.62
N VAL A 2 6.92 9.48 0.21
CA VAL A 2 5.86 10.03 1.05
C VAL A 2 5.62 9.14 2.26
N GLN A 3 5.42 9.75 3.42
CA GLN A 3 5.12 9.01 4.65
C GLN A 3 3.64 8.59 4.68
N PRO A 4 3.31 7.42 5.25
CA PRO A 4 1.90 7.01 5.37
C PRO A 4 1.03 8.04 6.10
N GLN A 5 1.57 8.74 7.08
CA GLN A 5 0.84 9.76 7.82
C GLN A 5 0.38 10.90 6.94
N ILE A 6 1.16 11.26 5.91
CA ILE A 6 0.79 12.32 4.97
C ILE A 6 -0.41 11.87 4.13
N ILE A 7 -0.44 10.60 3.74
CA ILE A 7 -1.57 10.03 3.00
C ILE A 7 -2.83 10.07 3.86
N MET A 8 -2.74 9.69 5.13
CA MET A 8 -3.89 9.74 6.04
C MET A 8 -4.41 11.16 6.22
N ARG A 9 -3.51 12.13 6.31
CA ARG A 9 -3.90 13.53 6.40
C ARG A 9 -4.69 13.97 5.16
N GLU A 10 -4.20 13.63 3.97
CA GLU A 10 -4.86 13.99 2.72
C GLU A 10 -6.23 13.31 2.60
N ILE A 11 -6.35 12.07 3.02
CA ILE A 11 -7.61 11.34 3.04
C ILE A 11 -8.62 12.05 3.94
N THR A 12 -8.19 12.45 5.13
CA THR A 12 -9.06 13.15 6.07
C THR A 12 -9.54 14.48 5.51
N LEU A 13 -8.63 15.25 4.90
CA LEU A 13 -8.96 16.56 4.35
C LEU A 13 -9.85 16.47 3.10
N SER A 14 -9.67 15.45 2.28
CA SER A 14 -10.39 15.29 1.03
C SER A 14 -11.62 14.38 1.13
N ASN A 15 -11.81 13.73 2.26
CA ASN A 15 -12.88 12.74 2.47
C ASN A 15 -12.84 11.62 1.43
N ALA A 16 -11.64 11.15 1.13
CA ALA A 16 -11.44 10.09 0.13
C ALA A 16 -11.92 8.74 0.64
N HIS A 17 -12.48 7.93 -0.25
CA HIS A 17 -12.93 6.57 0.05
C HIS A 17 -12.00 5.50 -0.52
N ALA A 18 -11.10 5.90 -1.40
CA ALA A 18 -10.14 5.00 -2.04
C ALA A 18 -8.86 5.75 -2.37
N VAL A 19 -7.73 5.04 -2.36
CA VAL A 19 -6.40 5.62 -2.60
C VAL A 19 -5.62 4.74 -3.55
N LEU A 20 -4.97 5.37 -4.52
CA LEU A 20 -3.98 4.74 -5.37
C LEU A 20 -2.68 5.51 -5.22
N VAL A 21 -1.59 4.80 -5.00
CA VAL A 21 -0.26 5.39 -4.88
C VAL A 21 0.57 4.97 -6.09
N ALA A 22 1.28 5.92 -6.68
CA ALA A 22 2.18 5.64 -7.78
C ALA A 22 3.46 6.45 -7.60
N HIS A 23 4.62 5.84 -7.90
CA HIS A 23 5.87 6.56 -7.89
C HIS A 23 6.86 6.00 -8.89
N ASN A 24 7.89 6.78 -9.22
CA ASN A 24 8.92 6.40 -10.16
C ASN A 24 10.16 5.90 -9.45
N HIS A 25 10.77 4.83 -9.99
CA HIS A 25 12.15 4.47 -9.70
C HIS A 25 13.02 5.08 -10.80
N ILE A 26 13.83 6.06 -10.44
CA ILE A 26 14.68 6.76 -11.40
C ILE A 26 15.75 5.84 -11.95
N ASP A 27 16.31 4.99 -11.07
CA ASP A 27 17.39 4.08 -11.42
C ASP A 27 16.95 2.63 -11.26
N GLY A 28 17.26 1.80 -12.24
CA GLY A 28 17.05 0.37 -12.13
C GLY A 28 15.71 -0.10 -12.67
N THR A 29 15.00 -0.87 -11.87
CA THR A 29 13.77 -1.55 -12.28
C THR A 29 12.58 -1.14 -11.42
N SER A 30 11.39 -1.56 -11.82
CA SER A 30 10.18 -1.36 -11.03
C SER A 30 10.07 -2.30 -9.83
N THR A 31 11.06 -3.16 -9.59
CA THR A 31 11.07 -4.08 -8.46
C THR A 31 10.97 -3.30 -7.15
N PRO A 32 10.04 -3.66 -6.26
CA PRO A 32 9.89 -2.96 -4.98
C PRO A 32 11.15 -3.06 -4.12
N SER A 33 11.52 -1.94 -3.52
CA SER A 33 12.58 -1.90 -2.51
C SER A 33 12.03 -2.32 -1.15
N LYS A 34 12.91 -2.51 -0.18
CA LYS A 34 12.49 -2.78 1.21
C LYS A 34 11.66 -1.62 1.76
N GLN A 35 12.02 -0.40 1.40
CA GLN A 35 11.29 0.80 1.80
C GLN A 35 9.87 0.79 1.20
N ASP A 36 9.75 0.41 -0.07
CA ASP A 36 8.45 0.26 -0.73
C ASP A 36 7.59 -0.78 -0.02
N GLU A 37 8.20 -1.90 0.36
CA GLU A 37 7.49 -2.97 1.08
C GLU A 37 6.94 -2.47 2.41
N GLY A 38 7.76 -1.80 3.21
CA GLY A 38 7.35 -1.26 4.50
C GLY A 38 6.24 -0.23 4.37
N PHE A 39 6.38 0.65 3.41
CA PHE A 39 5.37 1.66 3.12
C PHE A 39 4.02 1.02 2.74
N THR A 40 4.06 0.02 1.85
CA THR A 40 2.86 -0.65 1.39
C THR A 40 2.15 -1.39 2.52
N HIS A 41 2.91 -2.08 3.38
CA HIS A 41 2.36 -2.74 4.56
C HIS A 41 1.64 -1.76 5.48
N GLN A 42 2.30 -0.66 5.81
CA GLN A 42 1.73 0.35 6.70
C GLN A 42 0.48 0.97 6.10
N CYS A 43 0.51 1.30 4.81
CA CYS A 43 -0.65 1.88 4.13
C CYS A 43 -1.82 0.91 4.12
N GLN A 44 -1.59 -0.36 3.80
CA GLN A 44 -2.68 -1.33 3.73
C GLN A 44 -3.37 -1.49 5.09
N ILE A 45 -2.59 -1.56 6.17
CA ILE A 45 -3.13 -1.69 7.51
C ILE A 45 -3.90 -0.43 7.91
N MET A 46 -3.28 0.74 7.74
CA MET A 46 -3.90 2.02 8.10
C MET A 46 -5.20 2.27 7.34
N LEU A 47 -5.17 2.04 6.03
CA LEU A 47 -6.34 2.28 5.19
C LEU A 47 -7.44 1.28 5.50
N SER A 48 -7.10 0.03 5.77
CA SER A 48 -8.08 -0.98 6.18
C SER A 48 -8.77 -0.60 7.48
N LEU A 49 -8.01 -0.10 8.47
CA LEU A 49 -8.56 0.35 9.74
C LEU A 49 -9.47 1.56 9.58
N SER A 50 -9.20 2.39 8.58
CA SER A 50 -9.95 3.62 8.33
C SER A 50 -11.16 3.40 7.40
N GLY A 51 -11.37 2.18 6.91
CA GLY A 51 -12.44 1.89 5.97
C GLY A 51 -12.21 2.48 4.58
N VAL A 52 -10.95 2.72 4.21
CA VAL A 52 -10.58 3.28 2.91
C VAL A 52 -9.93 2.19 2.07
N ASP A 53 -10.34 2.07 0.82
CA ASP A 53 -9.80 1.06 -0.08
C ASP A 53 -8.42 1.47 -0.59
N PHE A 54 -7.44 0.60 -0.44
CA PHE A 54 -6.13 0.76 -1.06
C PHE A 54 -6.17 0.06 -2.41
N LEU A 55 -6.37 0.85 -3.46
CA LEU A 55 -6.59 0.30 -4.80
C LEU A 55 -5.35 -0.34 -5.39
N ASP A 56 -4.21 0.33 -5.27
CA ASP A 56 -2.94 -0.21 -5.74
C ASP A 56 -1.78 0.67 -5.29
N HIS A 57 -0.58 0.09 -5.36
CA HIS A 57 0.69 0.79 -5.29
C HIS A 57 1.47 0.39 -6.54
N CYS A 58 1.68 1.34 -7.43
CA CYS A 58 2.33 1.12 -8.71
C CYS A 58 3.70 1.78 -8.74
N ILE A 59 4.68 1.05 -9.25
CA ILE A 59 6.06 1.54 -9.38
C ILE A 59 6.41 1.56 -10.86
N TYR A 60 6.86 2.70 -11.35
CA TYR A 60 7.23 2.90 -12.75
C TYR A 60 8.72 3.08 -12.88
N ALA A 61 9.35 2.35 -13.79
CA ALA A 61 10.78 2.46 -14.05
C ALA A 61 11.07 2.66 -15.55
N GLY A 62 10.12 3.20 -16.28
CA GLY A 62 10.18 3.42 -17.70
C GLY A 62 8.82 3.15 -18.31
N ASP A 63 8.69 3.34 -19.62
CA ASP A 63 7.39 3.26 -20.26
C ASP A 63 6.78 1.86 -20.18
N ASP A 64 7.63 0.82 -20.24
CA ASP A 64 7.17 -0.57 -20.28
C ASP A 64 7.49 -1.34 -19.00
N ASP A 65 8.09 -0.70 -18.00
CA ASP A 65 8.47 -1.37 -16.75
C ASP A 65 7.62 -0.83 -15.61
N VAL A 66 6.52 -1.52 -15.34
CA VAL A 66 5.56 -1.13 -14.30
C VAL A 66 5.30 -2.33 -13.39
N TYR A 67 5.35 -2.09 -12.09
CA TYR A 67 4.99 -3.08 -11.08
C TYR A 67 3.70 -2.65 -10.39
N SER A 68 2.75 -3.58 -10.25
CA SER A 68 1.50 -3.36 -9.53
C SER A 68 1.41 -4.36 -8.38
N TYR A 69 1.33 -3.85 -7.16
CA TYR A 69 1.15 -4.70 -5.97
C TYR A 69 -0.16 -5.47 -6.04
N ARG A 70 -1.20 -4.86 -6.58
CA ARG A 70 -2.50 -5.50 -6.71
C ARG A 70 -2.47 -6.65 -7.69
N LEU A 71 -1.92 -6.44 -8.88
CA LEU A 71 -1.85 -7.48 -9.90
C LEU A 71 -0.96 -8.64 -9.47
N ASP A 72 0.04 -8.37 -8.64
CA ASP A 72 0.92 -9.41 -8.10
C ASP A 72 0.31 -10.13 -6.89
N GLY A 73 -0.90 -9.74 -6.47
CA GLY A 73 -1.61 -10.37 -5.36
C GLY A 73 -1.08 -10.00 -3.98
N ARG A 74 -0.14 -9.06 -3.89
CA ARG A 74 0.54 -8.75 -2.63
C ARG A 74 -0.28 -7.88 -1.70
N LEU A 75 -1.16 -7.04 -2.22
CA LEU A 75 -2.06 -6.27 -1.37
C LEU A 75 -3.03 -7.18 -0.62
N ASP A 76 -3.59 -8.16 -1.31
CA ASP A 76 -4.50 -9.11 -0.70
C ASP A 76 -3.78 -9.98 0.33
N LYS A 77 -2.53 -10.37 0.04
CA LYS A 77 -1.72 -11.15 0.96
C LYS A 77 -1.46 -10.39 2.26
N ILE A 78 -1.09 -9.11 2.15
CA ILE A 78 -0.84 -8.26 3.32
C ILE A 78 -2.11 -8.15 4.16
N LYS A 79 -3.24 -7.91 3.52
CA LYS A 79 -4.53 -7.78 4.19
C LYS A 79 -4.92 -9.08 4.89
N TYR A 80 -4.73 -10.20 4.23
CA TYR A 80 -5.00 -11.52 4.81
C TYR A 80 -4.15 -11.79 6.04
N GLU A 81 -2.85 -11.54 5.94
CA GLU A 81 -1.93 -11.75 7.07
C GLU A 81 -2.30 -10.88 8.27
N TYR A 82 -2.67 -9.63 8.03
CA TYR A 82 -3.11 -8.74 9.09
C TYR A 82 -4.40 -9.22 9.74
N ASN A 83 -5.36 -9.68 8.95
CA ASN A 83 -6.62 -10.19 9.48
C ASN A 83 -6.42 -11.44 10.32
N VAL A 84 -5.52 -12.34 9.93
CA VAL A 84 -5.18 -13.52 10.71
C VAL A 84 -4.55 -13.12 12.03
N PHE A 85 -3.59 -12.19 12.02
CA PHE A 85 -2.97 -11.66 13.24
C PHE A 85 -4.01 -11.07 14.18
N LYS A 86 -4.92 -10.26 13.64
CA LYS A 86 -5.98 -9.60 14.40
C LYS A 86 -6.91 -10.62 15.07
N MET A 87 -7.27 -11.67 14.36
CA MET A 87 -8.08 -12.75 14.90
C MET A 87 -7.37 -13.49 16.03
N THR A 88 -6.09 -13.74 15.88
CA THR A 88 -5.25 -14.38 16.91
C THR A 88 -5.22 -13.54 18.18
N GLN A 89 -5.09 -12.22 18.04
CA GLN A 89 -5.10 -11.31 19.20
C GLN A 89 -6.44 -11.31 19.92
N LYS A 90 -7.54 -11.39 19.17
CA LYS A 90 -8.89 -11.42 19.76
C LYS A 90 -9.21 -12.72 20.47
N GLY A 91 -8.53 -13.79 20.15
CA GLY A 91 -8.78 -15.10 20.74
C GLY A 91 -8.33 -15.23 22.18
N ASN A 92 -7.71 -14.21 22.72
CA ASN A 92 -7.18 -14.25 24.10
C ASN A 92 -8.19 -13.68 25.09
#